data_5727c35e690f6de957b42d5f9d9438fb
#
_entry.id   5727c35e690f6de957b42d5f9d9438fb
#
_cell.length_a   1.000
_cell.length_b   1.000
_cell.length_c   1.000
_cell.angle_alpha   90.00
_cell.angle_beta   90.00
_cell.angle_gamma   90.00
#
_symmetry.space_group_name_H-M   'P 1'
#
loop_
_entity.id
_entity.type
_entity.pdbx_description
1 polymer ?
#
loop_
_entity_poly.entity_id
_entity_poly.type
_entity_poly.pdbx_seq_one_letter_code
_entity_poly.pdbx_strand_id
1 'polypeptide(L)'
;MIKIGIEINGVLRDTVGKFKQLYEKYLIDGNMNEFTGKIYKLDTSGNTEETIVEDFEYIIKSDVDSLDMMKHFAFRNQEELFSFMFEEYSMELFGHAQSSEMNTFNILNDMYINLRDNYDISVISDEMGKSKPASLFFLSKFGCLIEKIIFYNEITKNEILNNFDVLITS
;
A
#
# COMPACT_ATOMS: atom_id res chain seq x y z
N MET A 1 2.77 29.28 -11.60
CA MET A 1 1.87 28.20 -12.01
C MET A 1 1.49 27.42 -10.76
N ILE A 2 0.21 27.22 -10.54
CA ILE A 2 -0.32 26.51 -9.36
C ILE A 2 0.10 25.02 -9.47
N LYS A 3 0.67 24.49 -8.41
CA LYS A 3 1.14 23.10 -8.33
C LYS A 3 0.11 22.22 -7.67
N ILE A 4 -0.32 21.17 -8.37
CA ILE A 4 -1.32 20.23 -7.89
C ILE A 4 -0.68 18.85 -7.74
N GLY A 5 -0.75 18.29 -6.53
CA GLY A 5 -0.35 16.92 -6.24
C GLY A 5 -1.56 16.00 -6.10
N ILE A 6 -1.56 14.88 -6.80
CA ILE A 6 -2.65 13.89 -6.76
C ILE A 6 -2.09 12.58 -6.22
N GLU A 7 -2.60 12.14 -5.09
CA GLU A 7 -2.14 10.92 -4.42
C GLU A 7 -2.60 9.66 -5.15
N ILE A 8 -1.72 8.65 -5.21
CA ILE A 8 -2.08 7.37 -5.82
C ILE A 8 -3.01 6.59 -4.88
N ASN A 9 -2.58 6.38 -3.63
CA ASN A 9 -3.31 5.55 -2.68
C ASN A 9 -4.65 6.18 -2.28
N GLY A 10 -5.73 5.46 -2.47
CA GLY A 10 -7.07 5.88 -2.09
C GLY A 10 -7.73 6.89 -3.05
N VAL A 11 -6.95 7.61 -3.87
CA VAL A 11 -7.49 8.54 -4.89
C VAL A 11 -7.55 7.88 -6.27
N LEU A 12 -6.42 7.40 -6.76
CA LEU A 12 -6.32 6.75 -8.08
C LEU A 12 -6.44 5.24 -8.00
N ARG A 13 -5.96 4.65 -6.91
CA ARG A 13 -5.83 3.22 -6.68
C ARG A 13 -6.67 2.77 -5.49
N ASP A 14 -7.46 1.72 -5.66
CA ASP A 14 -8.15 1.03 -4.57
C ASP A 14 -7.17 0.15 -3.77
N THR A 15 -6.28 0.82 -3.03
CA THR A 15 -5.26 0.16 -2.22
C THR A 15 -5.89 -0.62 -1.07
N VAL A 16 -6.91 -0.06 -0.44
CA VAL A 16 -7.61 -0.68 0.71
C VAL A 16 -8.33 -1.95 0.30
N GLY A 17 -9.10 -1.90 -0.78
CA GLY A 17 -9.82 -3.08 -1.28
C GLY A 17 -8.87 -4.20 -1.71
N LYS A 18 -7.75 -3.83 -2.36
CA LYS A 18 -6.74 -4.81 -2.74
C LYS A 18 -6.02 -5.41 -1.53
N PHE A 19 -5.68 -4.59 -0.54
CA PHE A 19 -5.07 -5.07 0.70
C PHE A 19 -5.98 -6.09 1.40
N LYS A 20 -7.26 -5.78 1.54
CA LYS A 20 -8.24 -6.68 2.14
C LYS A 20 -8.28 -8.04 1.42
N GLN A 21 -8.34 -8.04 0.08
CA GLN A 21 -8.31 -9.27 -0.71
C GLN A 21 -7.06 -10.13 -0.44
N LEU A 22 -5.88 -9.49 -0.39
CA LEU A 22 -4.62 -10.20 -0.14
C LEU A 22 -4.53 -10.72 1.29
N TYR A 23 -4.99 -9.93 2.25
CA TYR A 23 -5.04 -10.32 3.66
C TYR A 23 -5.94 -11.54 3.87
N GLU A 24 -7.14 -11.55 3.31
CA GLU A 24 -8.04 -12.68 3.33
C GLU A 24 -7.41 -13.91 2.68
N LYS A 25 -6.88 -13.77 1.47
CA LYS A 25 -6.30 -14.86 0.69
C LYS A 25 -5.09 -15.50 1.36
N TYR A 26 -4.15 -14.70 1.84
CA TYR A 26 -2.84 -15.21 2.28
C TYR A 26 -2.74 -15.41 3.79
N LEU A 27 -3.44 -14.64 4.60
CA LEU A 27 -3.32 -14.70 6.04
C LEU A 27 -4.54 -15.37 6.71
N ILE A 28 -5.74 -15.15 6.25
CA ILE A 28 -6.91 -15.82 6.79
C ILE A 28 -7.04 -17.22 6.18
N ASP A 29 -7.18 -17.31 4.86
CA ASP A 29 -7.41 -18.58 4.17
C ASP A 29 -6.12 -19.44 4.10
N GLY A 30 -4.96 -18.77 3.92
CA GLY A 30 -3.65 -19.42 3.87
C GLY A 30 -3.25 -20.11 5.18
N ASN A 31 -3.56 -19.49 6.32
CA ASN A 31 -3.26 -20.07 7.63
C ASN A 31 -4.16 -21.23 8.05
N MET A 32 -5.29 -21.46 7.39
CA MET A 32 -6.11 -22.64 7.65
C MET A 32 -5.40 -23.94 7.28
N ASN A 33 -4.30 -23.87 6.52
CA ASN A 33 -3.54 -25.05 6.05
C ASN A 33 -2.15 -25.19 6.69
N GLU A 34 -1.66 -24.26 7.48
CA GLU A 34 -0.32 -24.32 8.05
C GLU A 34 -0.26 -23.96 9.54
N PHE A 35 0.19 -24.92 10.29
CA PHE A 35 0.89 -24.84 11.54
C PHE A 35 0.09 -24.76 12.84
N THR A 36 -0.35 -25.91 13.31
CA THR A 36 -0.23 -26.27 14.74
C THR A 36 1.19 -26.82 14.97
N GLY A 37 2.23 -26.00 14.86
CA GLY A 37 3.62 -26.39 14.96
C GLY A 37 4.25 -25.85 16.24
N LYS A 38 4.74 -26.76 17.09
CA LYS A 38 5.61 -26.41 18.21
C LYS A 38 6.93 -25.92 17.65
N ILE A 39 7.31 -24.69 17.94
CA ILE A 39 8.66 -24.18 17.61
C ILE A 39 9.59 -24.49 18.77
N TYR A 40 10.62 -25.27 18.52
CA TYR A 40 11.69 -25.53 19.49
C TYR A 40 12.79 -24.49 19.27
N LYS A 41 13.07 -23.68 20.29
CA LYS A 41 14.30 -22.86 20.34
C LYS A 41 15.36 -23.59 21.16
N LEU A 42 16.56 -23.69 20.61
CA LEU A 42 17.74 -24.09 21.37
C LEU A 42 18.16 -22.91 22.25
N ASP A 43 18.22 -23.12 23.56
CA ASP A 43 18.87 -22.18 24.45
C ASP A 43 20.40 -22.21 24.28
N THR A 44 21.10 -21.26 24.87
CA THR A 44 22.59 -21.17 24.82
C THR A 44 23.30 -22.34 25.53
N SER A 45 22.54 -23.20 26.23
CA SER A 45 23.03 -24.40 26.93
C SER A 45 22.74 -25.69 26.16
N GLY A 46 22.12 -25.60 24.97
CA GLY A 46 21.83 -26.76 24.14
C GLY A 46 20.56 -27.51 24.53
N ASN A 47 19.74 -26.96 25.44
CA ASN A 47 18.45 -27.53 25.82
C ASN A 47 17.36 -26.99 24.87
N THR A 48 16.44 -27.86 24.51
CA THR A 48 15.25 -27.48 23.74
C THR A 48 14.18 -26.95 24.68
N GLU A 49 13.91 -25.66 24.65
CA GLU A 49 12.69 -25.08 25.24
C GLU A 49 11.53 -25.14 24.25
N GLU A 50 10.46 -25.78 24.68
CA GLU A 50 9.18 -25.74 23.97
C GLU A 50 8.56 -24.34 24.17
N THR A 51 8.73 -23.48 23.17
CA THR A 51 8.04 -22.18 23.19
C THR A 51 6.65 -22.42 22.60
N ILE A 52 5.63 -22.31 23.44
CA ILE A 52 4.24 -22.19 22.97
C ILE A 52 4.19 -20.85 22.22
N VAL A 53 4.15 -20.91 20.90
CA VAL A 53 3.81 -19.73 20.11
C VAL A 53 2.34 -19.49 20.43
N GLU A 54 2.02 -18.39 21.11
CA GLU A 54 0.62 -17.97 21.25
C GLU A 54 -0.01 -17.98 19.87
N ASP A 55 -1.11 -18.72 19.71
CA ASP A 55 -1.85 -18.79 18.47
C ASP A 55 -2.30 -17.39 18.10
N PHE A 56 -1.59 -16.75 17.18
CA PHE A 56 -1.97 -15.45 16.67
C PHE A 56 -3.03 -15.65 15.58
N GLU A 57 -4.20 -15.07 15.80
CA GLU A 57 -5.30 -15.14 14.85
C GLU A 57 -5.31 -13.90 13.95
N TYR A 58 -5.23 -14.13 12.64
CA TYR A 58 -5.42 -13.08 11.64
C TYR A 58 -6.89 -12.84 11.42
N ILE A 59 -7.35 -11.65 11.82
CA ILE A 59 -8.75 -11.23 11.69
C ILE A 59 -8.84 -9.79 11.19
N ILE A 60 -9.97 -9.47 10.57
CA ILE A 60 -10.35 -8.09 10.25
C ILE A 60 -11.09 -7.55 11.48
N LYS A 61 -10.50 -6.55 12.14
CA LYS A 61 -10.94 -6.03 13.43
C LYS A 61 -12.14 -5.09 13.35
N SER A 62 -12.29 -4.38 12.21
CA SER A 62 -13.33 -3.37 12.02
C SER A 62 -13.62 -3.18 10.54
N ASP A 63 -14.66 -2.41 10.22
CA ASP A 63 -14.90 -1.95 8.85
C ASP A 63 -13.67 -1.18 8.35
N VAL A 64 -13.27 -1.48 7.11
CA VAL A 64 -12.05 -0.93 6.53
C VAL A 64 -12.40 0.35 5.81
N ASP A 65 -12.18 1.48 6.47
CA ASP A 65 -12.58 2.82 6.04
C ASP A 65 -11.40 3.77 5.79
N SER A 66 -10.17 3.30 5.98
CA SER A 66 -8.97 4.13 5.85
C SER A 66 -7.72 3.33 5.48
N LEU A 67 -6.65 4.04 5.15
CA LEU A 67 -5.33 3.47 4.85
C LEU A 67 -4.53 3.06 6.11
N ASP A 68 -5.08 3.23 7.31
CA ASP A 68 -4.45 2.76 8.55
C ASP A 68 -4.69 1.25 8.71
N MET A 69 -3.84 0.45 8.08
CA MET A 69 -3.98 -1.01 8.05
C MET A 69 -3.86 -1.64 9.43
N MET A 70 -3.04 -1.09 10.34
CA MET A 70 -2.94 -1.61 11.72
C MET A 70 -4.21 -1.43 12.53
N LYS A 71 -5.02 -0.42 12.20
CA LYS A 71 -6.33 -0.19 12.82
C LYS A 71 -7.32 -1.30 12.46
N HIS A 72 -7.30 -1.73 11.20
CA HIS A 72 -8.35 -2.59 10.64
C HIS A 72 -7.98 -4.07 10.62
N PHE A 73 -6.69 -4.39 10.48
CA PHE A 73 -6.19 -5.75 10.30
C PHE A 73 -5.29 -6.16 11.46
N ALA A 74 -5.42 -7.42 11.89
CA ALA A 74 -4.54 -7.97 12.92
C ALA A 74 -3.19 -8.36 12.31
N PHE A 75 -2.11 -7.80 12.83
CA PHE A 75 -0.73 -8.19 12.60
C PHE A 75 -0.01 -8.31 13.94
N ARG A 76 1.00 -9.16 14.04
CA ARG A 76 1.79 -9.32 15.26
C ARG A 76 2.50 -8.02 15.65
N ASN A 77 3.00 -7.31 14.66
CA ASN A 77 3.68 -6.02 14.81
C ASN A 77 3.70 -5.26 13.49
N GLN A 78 4.22 -4.04 13.53
CA GLN A 78 4.31 -3.19 12.35
C GLN A 78 5.31 -3.72 11.30
N GLU A 79 6.34 -4.44 11.73
CA GLU A 79 7.33 -5.03 10.82
C GLU A 79 6.70 -6.13 9.95
N GLU A 80 5.80 -6.94 10.52
CA GLU A 80 5.06 -7.95 9.77
C GLU A 80 4.13 -7.29 8.73
N LEU A 81 3.43 -6.22 9.10
CA LEU A 81 2.63 -5.44 8.15
C LEU A 81 3.49 -4.89 7.01
N PHE A 82 4.64 -4.29 7.34
CA PHE A 82 5.52 -3.71 6.33
C PHE A 82 6.13 -4.77 5.41
N SER A 83 6.53 -5.91 5.94
CA SER A 83 6.98 -7.04 5.13
C SER A 83 5.91 -7.53 4.17
N PHE A 84 4.69 -7.68 4.66
CA PHE A 84 3.53 -8.06 3.85
C PHE A 84 3.27 -7.08 2.71
N MET A 85 3.23 -5.77 3.01
CA MET A 85 2.90 -4.74 2.02
C MET A 85 4.04 -4.47 1.02
N PHE A 86 5.27 -4.32 1.53
CA PHE A 86 6.36 -3.70 0.76
C PHE A 86 7.40 -4.69 0.28
N GLU A 87 7.40 -5.93 0.78
CA GLU A 87 8.34 -6.95 0.39
C GLU A 87 7.66 -8.17 -0.25
N GLU A 88 6.74 -8.81 0.45
CA GLU A 88 6.16 -10.08 0.02
C GLU A 88 5.12 -9.92 -1.10
N TYR A 89 4.15 -9.03 -0.90
CA TYR A 89 3.01 -8.85 -1.81
C TYR A 89 2.97 -7.48 -2.49
N SER A 90 4.09 -6.81 -2.56
CA SER A 90 4.20 -5.44 -3.08
C SER A 90 3.67 -5.30 -4.51
N MET A 91 4.03 -6.21 -5.41
CA MET A 91 3.55 -6.16 -6.79
C MET A 91 2.05 -6.47 -6.89
N GLU A 92 1.54 -7.43 -6.13
CA GLU A 92 0.11 -7.72 -6.11
C GLU A 92 -0.69 -6.56 -5.53
N LEU A 93 -0.21 -5.98 -4.41
CA LEU A 93 -0.90 -4.89 -3.72
C LEU A 93 -0.89 -3.59 -4.53
N PHE A 94 0.29 -3.14 -4.94
CA PHE A 94 0.46 -1.82 -5.55
C PHE A 94 0.41 -1.85 -7.07
N GLY A 95 0.80 -2.95 -7.70
CA GLY A 95 0.80 -3.09 -9.15
C GLY A 95 -0.49 -3.66 -9.74
N HIS A 96 -1.10 -4.62 -9.06
CA HIS A 96 -2.30 -5.32 -9.54
C HIS A 96 -3.62 -4.90 -8.87
N ALA A 97 -3.61 -3.82 -8.08
CA ALA A 97 -4.84 -3.20 -7.60
C ALA A 97 -5.70 -2.67 -8.75
N GLN A 98 -6.97 -2.46 -8.47
CA GLN A 98 -7.87 -1.76 -9.39
C GLN A 98 -7.73 -0.23 -9.23
N SER A 99 -8.19 0.52 -10.22
CA SER A 99 -8.44 1.94 -10.06
C SER A 99 -9.57 2.17 -9.05
N SER A 100 -9.57 3.33 -8.39
CA SER A 100 -10.59 3.65 -7.37
C SER A 100 -12.01 3.55 -7.93
N GLU A 101 -12.20 4.07 -9.15
CA GLU A 101 -13.45 3.95 -9.90
C GLU A 101 -13.14 3.50 -11.34
N MET A 102 -14.13 2.94 -12.02
CA MET A 102 -13.96 2.41 -13.38
C MET A 102 -13.45 3.47 -14.39
N ASN A 103 -13.83 4.72 -14.19
CA ASN A 103 -13.48 5.84 -15.08
C ASN A 103 -12.40 6.77 -14.52
N THR A 104 -11.75 6.42 -13.41
CA THR A 104 -10.76 7.27 -12.73
C THR A 104 -9.70 7.80 -13.70
N PHE A 105 -9.06 6.93 -14.47
CA PHE A 105 -7.98 7.34 -15.37
C PHE A 105 -8.47 8.07 -16.62
N ASN A 106 -9.69 7.82 -17.08
CA ASN A 106 -10.28 8.61 -18.16
C ASN A 106 -10.49 10.07 -17.69
N ILE A 107 -11.07 10.26 -16.52
CA ILE A 107 -11.28 11.60 -15.95
C ILE A 107 -9.94 12.28 -15.66
N LEU A 108 -8.98 11.56 -15.08
CA LEU A 108 -7.66 12.09 -14.77
C LEU A 108 -6.92 12.57 -16.03
N ASN A 109 -6.91 11.77 -17.06
CA ASN A 109 -6.23 12.07 -18.32
C ASN A 109 -6.89 13.23 -19.05
N ASP A 110 -8.23 13.28 -19.10
CA ASP A 110 -8.97 14.40 -19.69
C ASP A 110 -8.70 15.71 -18.93
N MET A 111 -8.71 15.66 -17.59
CA MET A 111 -8.33 16.80 -16.75
C MET A 111 -6.91 17.25 -17.04
N TYR A 112 -5.95 16.34 -17.09
CA TYR A 112 -4.55 16.64 -17.34
C TYR A 112 -4.35 17.31 -18.68
N ILE A 113 -4.92 16.77 -19.76
CA ILE A 113 -4.83 17.35 -21.11
C ILE A 113 -5.37 18.78 -21.14
N ASN A 114 -6.48 19.04 -20.46
CA ASN A 114 -7.12 20.35 -20.46
C ASN A 114 -6.43 21.38 -19.56
N LEU A 115 -5.74 20.97 -18.53
CA LEU A 115 -5.19 21.88 -17.51
C LEU A 115 -3.67 22.03 -17.52
N ARG A 116 -2.91 21.13 -18.15
CA ARG A 116 -1.44 21.07 -18.08
C ARG A 116 -0.72 22.35 -18.55
N ASP A 117 -1.36 23.14 -19.39
CA ASP A 117 -0.74 24.39 -19.88
C ASP A 117 -0.80 25.53 -18.84
N ASN A 118 -1.70 25.43 -17.86
CA ASN A 118 -1.93 26.45 -16.84
C ASN A 118 -1.56 25.99 -15.41
N TYR A 119 -1.46 24.67 -15.19
CA TYR A 119 -1.21 24.05 -13.90
C TYR A 119 -0.06 23.04 -13.98
N ASP A 120 0.75 23.03 -12.95
CA ASP A 120 1.80 22.01 -12.78
C ASP A 120 1.25 20.81 -12.01
N ILE A 121 0.84 19.78 -12.73
CA ILE A 121 0.15 18.63 -12.17
C ILE A 121 1.12 17.46 -12.02
N SER A 122 1.17 16.88 -10.83
CA SER A 122 2.00 15.73 -10.50
C SER A 122 1.19 14.64 -9.81
N VAL A 123 1.52 13.39 -10.11
CA VAL A 123 1.12 12.25 -9.29
C VAL A 123 2.13 12.12 -8.15
N ILE A 124 1.66 11.92 -6.93
CA ILE A 124 2.50 11.75 -5.74
C ILE A 124 2.18 10.43 -5.05
N SER A 125 3.16 9.82 -4.42
CA SER A 125 2.94 8.59 -3.66
C SER A 125 3.99 8.40 -2.58
N ASP A 126 3.53 7.92 -1.42
CA ASP A 126 4.40 7.41 -0.36
C ASP A 126 4.86 6.00 -0.74
N GLU A 127 6.16 5.82 -0.86
CA GLU A 127 6.73 4.56 -1.36
C GLU A 127 7.84 4.04 -0.46
N MET A 128 7.80 2.73 -0.21
CA MET A 128 8.77 2.01 0.60
C MET A 128 9.10 0.65 -0.04
N GLY A 129 10.33 0.17 0.18
CA GLY A 129 10.74 -1.16 -0.29
C GLY A 129 10.52 -1.35 -1.79
N LYS A 130 9.77 -2.38 -2.15
CA LYS A 130 9.48 -2.75 -3.56
C LYS A 130 8.23 -2.08 -4.13
N SER A 131 7.59 -1.17 -3.40
CA SER A 131 6.32 -0.56 -3.85
C SER A 131 6.47 0.40 -5.02
N LYS A 132 7.60 1.11 -5.11
CA LYS A 132 7.85 2.07 -6.20
C LYS A 132 7.72 1.47 -7.60
N PRO A 133 8.43 0.39 -7.97
CA PRO A 133 8.26 -0.23 -9.28
C PRO A 133 6.84 -0.79 -9.49
N ALA A 134 6.19 -1.27 -8.44
CA ALA A 134 4.82 -1.74 -8.52
C ALA A 134 3.83 -0.59 -8.82
N SER A 135 4.01 0.57 -8.20
CA SER A 135 3.20 1.77 -8.46
C SER A 135 3.43 2.33 -9.86
N LEU A 136 4.67 2.30 -10.36
CA LEU A 136 4.96 2.66 -11.77
C LEU A 136 4.27 1.71 -12.76
N PHE A 137 4.27 0.41 -12.47
CA PHE A 137 3.54 -0.58 -13.25
C PHE A 137 2.03 -0.29 -13.24
N PHE A 138 1.46 0.02 -12.08
CA PHE A 138 0.04 0.39 -11.95
C PHE A 138 -0.33 1.58 -12.84
N LEU A 139 0.42 2.68 -12.76
CA LEU A 139 0.18 3.87 -13.58
C LEU A 139 0.30 3.57 -15.07
N SER A 140 1.30 2.78 -15.47
CA SER A 140 1.49 2.35 -16.85
C SER A 140 0.33 1.48 -17.36
N LYS A 141 -0.11 0.53 -16.54
CA LYS A 141 -1.23 -0.38 -16.87
C LYS A 141 -2.52 0.37 -17.17
N PHE A 142 -2.80 1.44 -16.42
CA PHE A 142 -4.00 2.26 -16.62
C PHE A 142 -3.80 3.42 -17.59
N GLY A 143 -2.61 3.55 -18.18
CA GLY A 143 -2.33 4.57 -19.19
C GLY A 143 -2.35 5.99 -18.64
N CYS A 144 -1.79 6.21 -17.45
CA CYS A 144 -1.67 7.54 -16.85
C CYS A 144 -0.83 8.45 -17.75
N LEU A 145 -1.38 9.60 -18.16
CA LEU A 145 -0.70 10.57 -19.05
C LEU A 145 0.08 11.62 -18.27
N ILE A 146 -0.06 11.72 -16.93
CA ILE A 146 0.69 12.68 -16.14
C ILE A 146 2.16 12.27 -16.13
N GLU A 147 3.03 13.15 -16.62
CA GLU A 147 4.46 12.88 -16.80
C GLU A 147 5.25 12.99 -15.50
N LYS A 148 4.81 13.89 -14.58
CA LYS A 148 5.48 14.10 -13.30
C LYS A 148 4.97 13.13 -12.26
N ILE A 149 5.86 12.22 -11.84
CA ILE A 149 5.59 11.27 -10.76
C ILE A 149 6.62 11.52 -9.67
N ILE A 150 6.16 11.86 -8.46
CA ILE A 150 7.01 12.21 -7.34
C ILE A 150 6.76 11.21 -6.21
N PHE A 151 7.80 10.49 -5.84
CA PHE A 151 7.78 9.57 -4.73
C PHE A 151 8.38 10.24 -3.49
N TYR A 152 7.78 9.99 -2.34
CA TYR A 152 8.28 10.46 -1.05
C TYR A 152 8.27 9.33 -0.01
N ASN A 153 8.91 9.54 1.10
CA ASN A 153 8.90 8.69 2.29
C ASN A 153 8.73 9.57 3.53
N GLU A 154 8.71 8.99 4.72
CA GLU A 154 8.53 9.73 5.97
C GLU A 154 9.54 10.87 6.16
N ILE A 155 10.78 10.71 5.69
CA ILE A 155 11.83 11.72 5.82
C ILE A 155 11.57 12.92 4.90
N THR A 156 11.17 12.67 3.66
CA THR A 156 11.00 13.69 2.62
C THR A 156 9.57 14.21 2.52
N LYS A 157 8.61 13.59 3.20
CA LYS A 157 7.17 13.88 3.12
C LYS A 157 6.85 15.36 3.27
N ASN A 158 7.29 15.97 4.35
CA ASN A 158 6.96 17.36 4.65
C ASN A 158 7.55 18.32 3.62
N GLU A 159 8.78 18.10 3.19
CA GLU A 159 9.43 18.91 2.16
C GLU A 159 8.68 18.82 0.82
N ILE A 160 8.34 17.62 0.40
CA ILE A 160 7.68 17.40 -0.88
C ILE A 160 6.24 17.90 -0.88
N LEU A 161 5.45 17.58 0.16
CA LEU A 161 4.05 17.99 0.23
C LEU A 161 3.87 19.50 0.36
N ASN A 162 4.79 20.19 1.06
CA ASN A 162 4.77 21.64 1.19
C ASN A 162 5.08 22.39 -0.13
N ASN A 163 5.57 21.70 -1.16
CA ASN A 163 5.80 22.29 -2.48
C ASN A 163 4.55 22.38 -3.35
N PHE A 164 3.42 21.83 -2.91
CA PHE A 164 2.16 21.87 -3.64
C PHE A 164 1.23 22.94 -3.06
N ASP A 165 0.55 23.64 -3.96
CA ASP A 165 -0.50 24.60 -3.59
C ASP A 165 -1.84 23.89 -3.32
N VAL A 166 -2.06 22.76 -3.99
CA VAL A 166 -3.25 21.91 -3.84
C VAL A 166 -2.84 20.44 -3.75
N LEU A 167 -3.38 19.76 -2.77
CA LEU A 167 -3.23 18.30 -2.62
C LEU A 167 -4.60 17.62 -2.73
N ILE A 168 -4.67 16.61 -3.58
CA ILE A 168 -5.83 15.71 -3.68
C ILE A 168 -5.44 14.40 -3.00
N THR A 169 -6.00 14.16 -1.84
CA THR A 169 -5.73 13.01 -0.97
C THR A 169 -7.02 12.30 -0.58
N SER A 170 -6.92 11.06 -0.13
CA SER A 170 -8.04 10.28 0.40
C SER A 170 -8.31 10.57 1.87
#